data_d359fa611853ca7fa5d31156233715d4
#
_entry.id   d359fa611853ca7fa5d31156233715d4
#
_cell.length_a   1.000
_cell.length_b   1.000
_cell.length_c   1.000
_cell.angle_alpha   90.00
_cell.angle_beta   90.00
_cell.angle_gamma   90.00
#
_symmetry.space_group_name_H-M   'P 1'
#
loop_
_entity.id
_entity.type
_entity.pdbx_description
1 polymer ?
#
loop_
_entity_poly.entity_id
_entity_poly.type
_entity_poly.pdbx_seq_one_letter_code
_entity_poly.pdbx_strand_id
1 'polypeptide(L)'
;MPIKAENKALYPANWRQISRDVRERARMRCEDCGIQNYAVGYRDAQGRFFRLGGSGPCDAAGEGLQWPSLTPITYAEAREFAAASNTEADGKDADGRHYFVIVLTVAHLDHNPRNCALSNLKALCQYCHLHYDSHHHQQSAYETRRKGKSIGFDFTSGADRE
;
A
#
# COMPACT_ATOMS: atom_id res chain seq x y z
N MET A 1 -4.84 -1.62 -1.15
CA MET A 1 -5.47 -1.71 -2.49
C MET A 1 -6.53 -2.81 -2.45
N PRO A 2 -7.70 -2.66 -3.09
CA PRO A 2 -8.67 -3.73 -3.16
C PRO A 2 -8.14 -4.88 -4.04
N ILE A 3 -8.42 -6.11 -3.62
CA ILE A 3 -8.07 -7.31 -4.40
C ILE A 3 -8.90 -7.30 -5.69
N LYS A 4 -8.26 -7.41 -6.85
CA LYS A 4 -8.94 -7.52 -8.14
C LYS A 4 -9.88 -8.73 -8.14
N ALA A 5 -11.05 -8.60 -8.80
CA ALA A 5 -12.07 -9.65 -8.80
C ALA A 5 -11.51 -11.01 -9.29
N GLU A 6 -10.70 -10.99 -10.33
CA GLU A 6 -10.02 -12.14 -10.92
C GLU A 6 -9.07 -12.87 -9.96
N ASN A 7 -8.48 -12.13 -9.01
CA ASN A 7 -7.53 -12.68 -8.05
C ASN A 7 -8.19 -13.17 -6.75
N LYS A 8 -9.47 -12.87 -6.53
CA LYS A 8 -10.15 -13.27 -5.29
C LYS A 8 -10.12 -14.77 -5.04
N ALA A 9 -10.24 -15.58 -6.09
CA ALA A 9 -10.21 -17.05 -6.02
C ALA A 9 -8.82 -17.62 -5.68
N LEU A 10 -7.76 -16.80 -5.74
CA LEU A 10 -6.41 -17.22 -5.40
C LEU A 10 -6.13 -17.14 -3.89
N TYR A 11 -6.96 -16.41 -3.16
CA TYR A 11 -6.82 -16.25 -1.71
C TYR A 11 -7.61 -17.34 -0.97
N PRO A 12 -7.10 -17.86 0.16
CA PRO A 12 -7.84 -18.81 0.98
C PRO A 12 -9.08 -18.17 1.61
N ALA A 13 -10.10 -18.98 1.89
CA ALA A 13 -11.38 -18.51 2.46
C ALA A 13 -11.20 -17.73 3.78
N ASN A 14 -10.17 -18.06 4.57
CA ASN A 14 -9.83 -17.42 5.83
C ASN A 14 -8.83 -16.24 5.68
N TRP A 15 -8.64 -15.71 4.46
CA TRP A 15 -7.71 -14.59 4.21
C TRP A 15 -7.90 -13.40 5.15
N ARG A 16 -9.14 -13.10 5.51
CA ARG A 16 -9.43 -11.99 6.44
C ARG A 16 -8.78 -12.22 7.82
N GLN A 17 -8.80 -13.47 8.30
CA GLN A 17 -8.18 -13.84 9.57
C GLN A 17 -6.65 -13.77 9.44
N ILE A 18 -6.07 -14.40 8.44
CA ILE A 18 -4.61 -14.37 8.17
C ILE A 18 -4.12 -12.91 8.10
N SER A 19 -4.81 -12.07 7.35
CA SER A 19 -4.46 -10.65 7.21
C SER A 19 -4.56 -9.87 8.52
N ARG A 20 -5.46 -10.24 9.42
CA ARG A 20 -5.56 -9.67 10.77
C ARG A 20 -4.37 -10.12 11.61
N ASP A 21 -4.11 -11.42 11.68
CA ASP A 21 -3.04 -12.02 12.48
C ASP A 21 -1.67 -11.45 12.12
N VAL A 22 -1.42 -11.23 10.81
CA VAL A 22 -0.17 -10.60 10.33
C VAL A 22 -0.05 -9.16 10.85
N ARG A 23 -1.12 -8.36 10.81
CA ARG A 23 -1.08 -7.00 11.35
C ARG A 23 -0.95 -6.95 12.87
N GLU A 24 -1.58 -7.89 13.58
CA GLU A 24 -1.46 -8.04 15.04
C GLU A 24 -0.03 -8.46 15.42
N ARG A 25 0.57 -9.44 14.70
CA ARG A 25 1.99 -9.80 14.85
C ARG A 25 2.89 -8.57 14.71
N ALA A 26 2.61 -7.73 13.75
CA ALA A 26 3.32 -6.47 13.52
C ALA A 26 2.96 -5.36 14.52
N ARG A 27 2.17 -5.67 15.58
CA ARG A 27 1.67 -4.69 16.57
C ARG A 27 1.01 -3.48 15.92
N MET A 28 0.24 -3.72 14.85
CA MET A 28 -0.41 -2.65 14.05
C MET A 28 0.57 -1.58 13.56
N ARG A 29 1.81 -1.96 13.24
CA ARG A 29 2.83 -1.08 12.68
C ARG A 29 3.34 -1.63 11.36
N CYS A 30 3.78 -0.74 10.47
CA CYS A 30 4.50 -1.12 9.26
C CYS A 30 5.83 -1.80 9.64
N GLU A 31 6.05 -3.02 9.14
CA GLU A 31 7.27 -3.79 9.46
C GLU A 31 8.55 -3.22 8.80
N ASP A 32 8.41 -2.26 7.85
CA ASP A 32 9.57 -1.58 7.23
C ASP A 32 9.86 -0.22 7.87
N CYS A 33 8.86 0.66 7.98
CA CYS A 33 9.08 2.04 8.44
C CYS A 33 8.50 2.34 9.83
N GLY A 34 7.91 1.36 10.53
CA GLY A 34 7.39 1.51 11.88
C GLY A 34 6.12 2.35 12.03
N ILE A 35 5.63 2.99 10.96
CA ILE A 35 4.44 3.86 11.03
C ILE A 35 3.23 3.06 11.51
N GLN A 36 2.49 3.62 12.47
CA GLN A 36 1.31 3.00 13.05
C GLN A 36 0.13 2.98 12.07
N ASN A 37 -0.64 1.91 12.10
CA ASN A 37 -1.91 1.80 11.39
C ASN A 37 -2.88 2.88 11.88
N TYR A 38 -3.61 3.48 10.95
CA TYR A 38 -4.54 4.59 11.16
C TYR A 38 -3.89 5.90 11.63
N ALA A 39 -2.56 6.03 11.57
CA ALA A 39 -1.94 7.33 11.73
C ALA A 39 -2.43 8.30 10.63
N VAL A 40 -2.77 9.52 11.04
CA VAL A 40 -3.18 10.61 10.13
C VAL A 40 -2.00 11.55 9.93
N GLY A 41 -1.76 11.98 8.71
CA GLY A 41 -0.68 12.90 8.39
C GLY A 41 -0.53 13.11 6.88
N TYR A 42 0.52 13.80 6.48
CA TYR A 42 0.86 14.04 5.07
C TYR A 42 2.27 13.54 4.75
N ARG A 43 2.60 13.45 3.47
CA ARG A 43 3.98 13.22 3.00
C ARG A 43 4.51 14.44 2.27
N ASP A 44 5.79 14.74 2.49
CA ASP A 44 6.47 15.75 1.71
C ASP A 44 6.93 15.22 0.33
N ALA A 45 7.59 16.09 -0.46
CA ALA A 45 8.10 15.75 -1.78
C ALA A 45 9.20 14.64 -1.74
N GLN A 46 9.82 14.43 -0.59
CA GLN A 46 10.83 13.40 -0.36
C GLN A 46 10.21 12.07 0.15
N GLY A 47 8.88 12.02 0.31
CA GLY A 47 8.17 10.85 0.80
C GLY A 47 8.19 10.65 2.33
N ARG A 48 8.77 11.61 3.09
CA ARG A 48 8.81 11.56 4.56
C ARG A 48 7.42 11.82 5.10
N PHE A 49 7.00 11.02 6.08
CA PHE A 49 5.69 11.15 6.69
C PHE A 49 5.72 12.09 7.90
N PHE A 50 4.82 13.06 7.90
CA PHE A 50 4.59 13.99 8.98
C PHE A 50 3.21 13.73 9.57
N ARG A 51 3.20 13.37 10.83
CA ARG A 51 1.97 13.06 11.55
C ARG A 51 1.21 14.34 11.90
N LEU A 52 -0.12 14.30 11.83
CA LEU A 52 -0.98 15.41 12.27
C LEU A 52 -0.70 15.73 13.74
N GLY A 53 -0.46 17.03 14.03
CA GLY A 53 -0.08 17.51 15.37
C GLY A 53 1.38 17.27 15.76
N GLY A 54 2.19 16.69 14.87
CA GLY A 54 3.63 16.47 15.08
C GLY A 54 4.48 17.66 14.67
N SER A 55 5.60 17.87 15.36
CA SER A 55 6.54 18.96 15.10
C SER A 55 7.66 18.60 14.11
N GLY A 56 7.68 17.35 13.59
CA GLY A 56 8.71 16.88 12.67
C GLY A 56 8.34 15.58 11.95
N PRO A 57 9.21 15.12 11.02
CA PRO A 57 8.99 13.84 10.35
C PRO A 57 9.02 12.70 11.38
N CYS A 58 8.11 11.74 11.21
CA CYS A 58 8.18 10.49 11.97
C CYS A 58 9.43 9.73 11.51
N ASP A 59 10.34 9.46 12.43
CA ASP A 59 11.44 8.53 12.19
C ASP A 59 10.93 7.08 12.05
N ALA A 60 11.78 6.19 11.59
CA ALA A 60 11.45 4.78 11.39
C ALA A 60 11.01 4.07 12.69
N ALA A 61 11.36 4.60 13.86
CA ALA A 61 10.97 4.09 15.17
C ALA A 61 9.61 4.61 15.62
N GLY A 62 9.06 5.64 14.97
CA GLY A 62 7.80 6.26 15.37
C GLY A 62 7.86 6.98 16.71
N GLU A 63 9.07 7.27 17.20
CA GLU A 63 9.33 7.78 18.55
C GLU A 63 9.34 9.31 18.66
N GLY A 64 8.89 10.02 17.65
CA GLY A 64 8.91 11.49 17.65
C GLY A 64 7.87 12.19 18.52
N LEU A 65 6.86 11.49 19.10
CA LEU A 65 5.79 12.16 19.86
C LEU A 65 5.05 11.25 20.83
N GLN A 66 5.10 11.62 22.10
CA GLN A 66 4.05 11.28 23.05
C GLN A 66 2.75 11.93 22.58
N TRP A 67 1.86 11.13 22.03
CA TRP A 67 0.51 11.58 21.71
C TRP A 67 -0.28 11.70 23.00
N PRO A 68 -0.85 12.86 23.29
CA PRO A 68 -2.02 12.88 24.13
C PRO A 68 -3.14 12.16 23.37
N SER A 69 -3.81 11.25 23.99
CA SER A 69 -5.11 10.57 23.74
C SER A 69 -5.88 10.70 22.41
N LEU A 70 -5.32 11.26 21.36
CA LEU A 70 -5.94 11.47 20.04
C LEU A 70 -5.47 10.48 18.97
N THR A 71 -4.93 9.32 19.36
CA THR A 71 -4.66 8.27 18.38
C THR A 71 -6.01 7.71 17.95
N PRO A 72 -6.42 7.86 16.67
CA PRO A 72 -7.67 7.28 16.22
C PRO A 72 -7.65 5.79 16.49
N ILE A 73 -8.67 5.28 17.13
CA ILE A 73 -8.80 3.86 17.49
C ILE A 73 -9.32 3.10 16.27
N THR A 74 -10.13 3.75 15.45
CA THR A 74 -10.77 3.17 14.27
C THR A 74 -10.38 3.88 12.98
N TYR A 75 -10.57 3.18 11.86
CA TYR A 75 -10.37 3.77 10.53
C TYR A 75 -11.37 4.92 10.25
N ALA A 76 -12.59 4.83 10.78
CA ALA A 76 -13.60 5.86 10.59
C ALA A 76 -13.18 7.17 11.27
N GLU A 77 -12.78 7.12 12.53
CA GLU A 77 -12.25 8.28 13.27
C GLU A 77 -11.03 8.89 12.57
N ALA A 78 -10.08 8.04 12.11
CA ALA A 78 -8.91 8.51 11.38
C ALA A 78 -9.29 9.26 10.09
N ARG A 79 -10.32 8.80 9.38
CA ARG A 79 -10.83 9.49 8.17
C ARG A 79 -11.46 10.83 8.50
N GLU A 80 -12.21 10.93 9.58
CA GLU A 80 -12.80 12.18 10.04
C GLU A 80 -11.71 13.21 10.38
N PHE A 81 -10.65 12.80 11.10
CA PHE A 81 -9.51 13.66 11.37
C PHE A 81 -8.79 14.11 10.10
N ALA A 82 -8.57 13.21 9.14
CA ALA A 82 -7.95 13.57 7.87
C ALA A 82 -8.83 14.55 7.08
N ALA A 83 -10.13 14.32 7.05
CA ALA A 83 -11.10 15.20 6.37
C ALA A 83 -11.15 16.58 7.02
N ALA A 84 -11.19 16.66 8.35
CA ALA A 84 -11.19 17.91 9.08
C ALA A 84 -9.90 18.73 8.92
N SER A 85 -8.78 18.06 8.56
CA SER A 85 -7.51 18.74 8.31
C SER A 85 -7.37 19.26 6.88
N ASN A 86 -8.16 18.74 5.95
CA ASN A 86 -8.18 19.14 4.53
C ASN A 86 -9.29 20.17 4.30
N THR A 87 -9.06 21.40 4.73
CA THR A 87 -10.10 22.45 4.82
C THR A 87 -10.37 23.19 3.51
N GLU A 88 -9.41 23.17 2.57
CA GLU A 88 -9.55 23.87 1.30
C GLU A 88 -10.36 23.05 0.27
N ALA A 89 -10.93 23.73 -0.71
CA ALA A 89 -11.79 23.13 -1.73
C ALA A 89 -11.07 22.06 -2.60
N ASP A 90 -9.74 22.12 -2.70
CA ASP A 90 -8.92 21.14 -3.40
C ASP A 90 -8.54 19.91 -2.53
N GLY A 91 -9.07 19.83 -1.31
CA GLY A 91 -8.82 18.73 -0.37
C GLY A 91 -7.46 18.80 0.32
N LYS A 92 -6.94 20.01 0.53
CA LYS A 92 -5.70 20.27 1.27
C LYS A 92 -5.94 21.22 2.44
N ASP A 93 -4.90 21.47 3.23
CA ASP A 93 -4.88 22.56 4.21
C ASP A 93 -4.40 23.88 3.56
N ALA A 94 -4.41 24.97 4.35
CA ALA A 94 -3.96 26.29 3.90
C ALA A 94 -2.48 26.33 3.45
N ASP A 95 -1.66 25.36 3.86
CA ASP A 95 -0.26 25.23 3.45
C ASP A 95 -0.07 24.31 2.22
N GLY A 96 -1.17 23.85 1.61
CA GLY A 96 -1.16 22.96 0.44
C GLY A 96 -0.85 21.50 0.76
N ARG A 97 -0.97 21.06 2.02
CA ARG A 97 -0.71 19.69 2.46
C ARG A 97 -1.99 18.86 2.35
N HIS A 98 -1.86 17.64 1.83
CA HIS A 98 -2.98 16.69 1.81
C HIS A 98 -2.81 15.64 2.92
N TYR A 99 -3.69 15.68 3.90
CA TYR A 99 -3.73 14.73 4.99
C TYR A 99 -4.47 13.46 4.58
N PHE A 100 -3.90 12.33 4.94
CA PHE A 100 -4.49 11.02 4.65
C PHE A 100 -4.24 10.04 5.80
N VAL A 101 -4.96 8.92 5.76
CA VAL A 101 -4.86 7.86 6.75
C VAL A 101 -3.87 6.79 6.29
N ILE A 102 -2.95 6.41 7.17
CA ILE A 102 -2.11 5.22 6.95
C ILE A 102 -2.95 3.97 7.15
N VAL A 103 -2.98 3.11 6.14
CA VAL A 103 -3.63 1.79 6.22
C VAL A 103 -2.58 0.71 5.97
N LEU A 104 -2.44 -0.22 6.91
CA LEU A 104 -1.59 -1.38 6.70
C LEU A 104 -2.26 -2.39 5.79
N THR A 105 -1.52 -2.80 4.77
CA THR A 105 -1.86 -3.89 3.87
C THR A 105 -0.92 -5.07 4.13
N VAL A 106 -1.32 -6.27 3.74
CA VAL A 106 -0.46 -7.46 3.82
C VAL A 106 0.11 -7.73 2.44
N ALA A 107 1.44 -7.66 2.35
CA ALA A 107 2.20 -7.97 1.16
C ALA A 107 2.59 -9.45 1.14
N HIS A 108 2.55 -10.08 -0.04
CA HIS A 108 3.18 -11.37 -0.29
C HIS A 108 4.60 -11.11 -0.80
N LEU A 109 5.60 -11.61 -0.10
CA LEU A 109 7.00 -11.34 -0.43
C LEU A 109 7.44 -11.97 -1.76
N ASP A 110 6.79 -13.04 -2.19
CA ASP A 110 7.00 -13.69 -3.48
C ASP A 110 6.00 -13.21 -4.57
N HIS A 111 5.18 -12.19 -4.29
CA HIS A 111 4.09 -11.69 -5.15
C HIS A 111 3.06 -12.77 -5.58
N ASN A 112 3.04 -13.92 -4.89
CA ASN A 112 2.10 -15.00 -5.17
C ASN A 112 0.96 -15.03 -4.13
N PRO A 113 -0.27 -14.64 -4.49
CA PRO A 113 -1.40 -14.58 -3.55
C PRO A 113 -1.85 -15.97 -3.02
N ARG A 114 -1.39 -17.06 -3.63
CA ARG A 114 -1.65 -18.43 -3.15
C ARG A 114 -0.75 -18.84 -1.99
N ASN A 115 0.42 -18.22 -1.85
CA ASN A 115 1.38 -18.53 -0.80
C ASN A 115 1.13 -17.67 0.43
N CYS A 116 0.20 -18.09 1.27
CA CYS A 116 -0.17 -17.42 2.51
C CYS A 116 0.60 -17.93 3.74
N ALA A 117 1.79 -18.53 3.56
CA ALA A 117 2.67 -18.86 4.68
C ALA A 117 3.05 -17.58 5.45
N LEU A 118 3.00 -17.63 6.78
CA LEU A 118 3.25 -16.43 7.62
C LEU A 118 4.64 -15.82 7.41
N SER A 119 5.64 -16.63 7.04
CA SER A 119 6.99 -16.19 6.67
C SER A 119 7.04 -15.43 5.34
N ASN A 120 6.04 -15.63 4.47
CA ASN A 120 5.90 -14.95 3.17
C ASN A 120 5.01 -13.69 3.25
N LEU A 121 4.49 -13.36 4.42
CA LEU A 121 3.55 -12.24 4.61
C LEU A 121 4.15 -11.15 5.49
N LYS A 122 3.99 -9.91 5.08
CA LYS A 122 4.49 -8.72 5.76
C LYS A 122 3.43 -7.62 5.83
N ALA A 123 3.27 -7.01 7.00
CA ALA A 123 2.38 -5.86 7.19
C ALA A 123 3.10 -4.58 6.77
N LEU A 124 2.67 -3.96 5.69
CA LEU A 124 3.29 -2.75 5.14
C LEU A 124 2.28 -1.61 5.01
N CYS A 125 2.72 -0.37 5.25
CA CYS A 125 1.93 0.80 4.85
C CYS A 125 1.90 0.94 3.32
N GLN A 126 0.97 1.75 2.81
CA GLN A 126 0.78 1.94 1.35
C GLN A 126 2.08 2.32 0.64
N TYR A 127 2.88 3.20 1.24
CA TYR A 127 4.14 3.67 0.66
C TYR A 127 5.19 2.56 0.58
N CYS A 128 5.45 1.86 1.69
CA CYS A 128 6.41 0.76 1.72
C CYS A 128 5.97 -0.40 0.81
N HIS A 129 4.67 -0.69 0.74
CA HIS A 129 4.14 -1.73 -0.14
C HIS A 129 4.36 -1.38 -1.61
N LEU A 130 4.01 -0.15 -2.02
CA LEU A 130 4.24 0.31 -3.40
C LEU A 130 5.74 0.32 -3.76
N HIS A 131 6.59 0.69 -2.81
CA HIS A 131 8.03 0.69 -3.01
C HIS A 131 8.58 -0.73 -3.16
N TYR A 132 8.11 -1.66 -2.33
CA TYR A 132 8.42 -3.09 -2.41
C TYR A 132 8.00 -3.67 -3.78
N ASP A 133 6.78 -3.37 -4.22
CA ASP A 133 6.25 -3.89 -5.48
C ASP A 133 6.79 -3.15 -6.73
N SER A 134 7.57 -2.09 -6.58
CA SER A 134 7.96 -1.20 -7.69
C SER A 134 8.64 -1.92 -8.84
N HIS A 135 9.59 -2.81 -8.55
CA HIS A 135 10.28 -3.61 -9.57
C HIS A 135 9.32 -4.58 -10.28
N HIS A 136 8.46 -5.26 -9.53
CA HIS A 136 7.46 -6.17 -10.08
C HIS A 136 6.45 -5.43 -10.97
N HIS A 137 6.02 -4.24 -10.55
CA HIS A 137 5.14 -3.39 -11.36
C HIS A 137 5.80 -2.89 -12.64
N GLN A 138 7.09 -2.52 -12.61
CA GLN A 138 7.83 -2.12 -13.79
C GLN A 138 7.94 -3.26 -14.80
N GLN A 139 8.27 -4.47 -14.34
CA GLN A 139 8.36 -5.66 -15.18
C GLN A 139 7.00 -6.01 -15.80
N SER A 140 5.94 -6.08 -14.98
CA SER A 140 4.58 -6.37 -15.45
C SER A 140 4.07 -5.32 -16.46
N ALA A 141 4.37 -4.04 -16.24
CA ALA A 141 4.02 -2.97 -17.17
C ALA A 141 4.80 -3.07 -18.49
N TYR A 142 6.07 -3.48 -18.45
CA TYR A 142 6.88 -3.74 -19.64
C TYR A 142 6.31 -4.91 -20.43
N GLU A 143 6.01 -6.04 -19.78
CA GLU A 143 5.44 -7.23 -20.44
C GLU A 143 4.07 -6.94 -21.08
N THR A 144 3.21 -6.20 -20.36
CA THR A 144 1.89 -5.80 -20.88
C THR A 144 2.03 -4.94 -22.14
N ARG A 145 2.94 -3.96 -22.11
CA ARG A 145 3.20 -3.10 -23.28
C ARG A 145 3.78 -3.89 -24.44
N ARG A 146 4.64 -4.88 -24.18
CA ARG A 146 5.22 -5.75 -25.20
C ARG A 146 4.17 -6.66 -25.82
N LYS A 147 3.30 -7.30 -25.02
CA LYS A 147 2.20 -8.13 -25.53
C LYS A 147 1.23 -7.35 -26.42
N GLY A 148 0.94 -6.10 -26.10
CA GLY A 148 0.09 -5.23 -26.92
C GLY A 148 0.73 -4.74 -28.23
N LYS A 149 2.07 -4.86 -28.37
CA LYS A 149 2.82 -4.44 -29.58
C LYS A 149 3.30 -5.61 -30.45
N SER A 150 3.28 -6.84 -29.97
CA SER A 150 3.60 -8.02 -30.77
C SER A 150 2.40 -8.37 -31.67
N ILE A 151 2.41 -7.86 -32.89
CA ILE A 151 1.60 -8.44 -33.98
C ILE A 151 2.21 -9.81 -34.18
N GLY A 152 1.43 -10.90 -33.98
CA GLY A 152 1.86 -12.24 -34.31
C GLY A 152 2.12 -12.33 -35.82
N PHE A 153 3.38 -12.35 -36.23
CA PHE A 153 3.75 -12.76 -37.56
C PHE A 153 3.66 -14.29 -37.60
N ASP A 154 2.54 -14.81 -38.12
CA ASP A 154 2.40 -16.22 -38.47
C ASP A 154 3.28 -16.51 -39.69
N PHE A 155 4.44 -17.11 -39.44
CA PHE A 155 5.36 -17.61 -40.47
C PHE A 155 4.93 -18.94 -41.10
N THR A 156 3.70 -19.42 -40.87
CA THR A 156 3.25 -20.75 -41.31
C THR A 156 2.42 -20.77 -42.59
N SER A 157 2.29 -19.64 -43.32
CA SER A 157 1.56 -19.63 -44.58
C SER A 157 2.49 -19.36 -45.81
N GLY A 158 3.40 -20.29 -46.07
CA GLY A 158 4.32 -20.13 -47.19
C GLY A 158 4.94 -21.43 -47.71
N ALA A 159 4.20 -22.55 -47.69
CA ALA A 159 4.61 -23.75 -48.38
C ALA A 159 3.34 -24.42 -48.93
N ASP A 160 2.98 -24.05 -50.15
CA ASP A 160 2.29 -24.87 -51.15
C ASP A 160 1.89 -23.96 -52.33
N ARG A 161 2.80 -23.82 -53.26
CA ARG A 161 2.49 -23.49 -54.66
C ARG A 161 3.45 -24.28 -55.53
N GLU A 162 3.01 -25.48 -55.94
CA GLU A 162 3.34 -26.05 -57.24
C GLU A 162 2.42 -25.47 -58.29
#